data_c13e72b29f6571236d55801cbc6fdfb8
#
_entry.id   c13e72b29f6571236d55801cbc6fdfb8
#
_cell.length_a   1.000
_cell.length_b   1.000
_cell.length_c   1.000
_cell.angle_alpha   90.00
_cell.angle_beta   90.00
_cell.angle_gamma   90.00
#
_symmetry.space_group_name_H-M   'P 1'
#
loop_
_entity.id
_entity.type
_entity.pdbx_description
1 polymer ?
#
loop_
_entity_poly.entity_id
_entity_poly.type
_entity_poly.pdbx_seq_one_letter_code
_entity_poly.pdbx_strand_id
1 'polypeptide(L)'
;MALKILLVNKFYYPRGGDCVVMMNTESLLLSAGYEVAVYAMQYPETVDSPYKKYFASEVKFAGGLGAKVNGLKRTLGMGDITESFTKLLDNFQPDVVHLHNIHSYLSPVLGQIAHSRGIRVVWTLHDYKLLCPSYSCMRDARPCELCYTQKCGVLKHRCMKGSLAASAIAWLEAKKWNRKVLESFTDAFICPSEFMASKMELGGFDTQKLKVLCNFVDPKKLEILRATDCTSRADYYCYVGRLSEEKGVRSLLEAASKVKHELRIAGGGPLTDELKAKYAHCPNIKFLGHLDAHGVASLLSQAKCSVMPSVCYENNPLGVIESLCAGTPVVGANIGGIPELISADTGIIFESGNAEALATGIDMAMSRTWHHPDIKAKSISRFSPESHLKILANIYSGATSE
;
A
#
# COMPACT_ATOMS: atom_id res chain seq x y z
N MET A 1 -28.36 12.31 -9.47
CA MET A 1 -27.96 10.93 -9.84
C MET A 1 -26.73 10.57 -9.03
N ALA A 2 -26.57 9.28 -8.64
CA ALA A 2 -25.34 8.85 -8.00
C ALA A 2 -24.17 8.94 -9.00
N LEU A 3 -22.98 9.35 -8.54
CA LEU A 3 -21.79 9.38 -9.39
C LEU A 3 -21.41 7.96 -9.80
N LYS A 4 -21.00 7.81 -11.05
CA LYS A 4 -20.49 6.55 -11.62
C LYS A 4 -18.98 6.54 -11.56
N ILE A 5 -18.43 5.57 -10.83
CA ILE A 5 -16.99 5.49 -10.60
C ILE A 5 -16.44 4.22 -11.25
N LEU A 6 -15.42 4.38 -12.10
CA LEU A 6 -14.67 3.25 -12.67
C LEU A 6 -13.33 3.11 -11.94
N LEU A 7 -13.19 2.07 -11.11
CA LEU A 7 -11.94 1.72 -10.45
C LEU A 7 -11.05 0.92 -11.40
N VAL A 8 -9.78 1.27 -11.49
CA VAL A 8 -8.82 0.62 -12.39
C VAL A 8 -7.60 0.15 -11.60
N ASN A 9 -7.38 -1.17 -11.57
CA ASN A 9 -6.20 -1.77 -10.94
C ASN A 9 -5.71 -2.97 -11.76
N LYS A 10 -4.42 -3.25 -11.73
CA LYS A 10 -3.84 -4.38 -12.48
C LYS A 10 -4.37 -5.75 -12.06
N PHE A 11 -4.70 -5.95 -10.77
CA PHE A 11 -5.24 -7.19 -10.23
C PHE A 11 -6.55 -6.93 -9.50
N TYR A 12 -7.51 -7.83 -9.67
CA TYR A 12 -8.80 -7.79 -8.97
C TYR A 12 -9.00 -9.07 -8.16
N TYR A 13 -8.13 -9.25 -7.18
CA TYR A 13 -8.14 -10.31 -6.14
C TYR A 13 -7.19 -9.92 -4.99
N PRO A 14 -7.35 -10.47 -3.77
CA PRO A 14 -6.54 -10.10 -2.60
C PRO A 14 -5.09 -10.60 -2.74
N ARG A 15 -4.24 -9.83 -3.42
CA ARG A 15 -2.83 -10.17 -3.66
C ARG A 15 -1.86 -9.39 -2.78
N GLY A 16 -2.14 -8.13 -2.55
CA GLY A 16 -1.28 -7.22 -1.80
C GLY A 16 -2.05 -6.00 -1.32
N GLY A 17 -1.39 -5.11 -0.61
CA GLY A 17 -2.02 -3.94 0.01
C GLY A 17 -2.77 -3.04 -0.98
N ASP A 18 -2.21 -2.81 -2.17
CA ASP A 18 -2.83 -2.04 -3.24
C ASP A 18 -4.18 -2.63 -3.70
N CYS A 19 -4.21 -3.95 -3.88
CA CYS A 19 -5.44 -4.66 -4.26
C CYS A 19 -6.49 -4.61 -3.15
N VAL A 20 -6.06 -4.83 -1.90
CA VAL A 20 -6.96 -4.77 -0.73
C VAL A 20 -7.56 -3.37 -0.59
N VAL A 21 -6.75 -2.31 -0.69
CA VAL A 21 -7.25 -0.92 -0.60
C VAL A 21 -8.24 -0.63 -1.72
N MET A 22 -7.96 -1.04 -2.96
CA MET A 22 -8.89 -0.84 -4.09
C MET A 22 -10.21 -1.58 -3.88
N MET A 23 -10.18 -2.85 -3.46
CA MET A 23 -11.40 -3.65 -3.21
C MET A 23 -12.20 -3.10 -2.01
N ASN A 24 -11.52 -2.60 -0.98
CA ASN A 24 -12.18 -1.93 0.13
C ASN A 24 -12.84 -0.61 -0.33
N THR A 25 -12.18 0.15 -1.20
CA THR A 25 -12.74 1.37 -1.80
C THR A 25 -13.99 1.05 -2.63
N GLU A 26 -13.95 -0.02 -3.43
CA GLU A 26 -15.14 -0.51 -4.16
C GLU A 26 -16.31 -0.81 -3.21
N SER A 27 -16.05 -1.63 -2.20
CA SER A 27 -17.08 -2.01 -1.21
C SER A 27 -17.64 -0.78 -0.49
N LEU A 28 -16.78 0.17 -0.13
CA LEU A 28 -17.19 1.43 0.52
C LEU A 28 -18.08 2.27 -0.39
N LEU A 29 -17.70 2.47 -1.65
CA LEU A 29 -18.47 3.25 -2.62
C LEU A 29 -19.83 2.62 -2.92
N LEU A 30 -19.87 1.30 -3.11
CA LEU A 30 -21.13 0.55 -3.31
C LEU A 30 -22.07 0.69 -2.11
N SER A 31 -21.54 0.55 -0.89
CA SER A 31 -22.34 0.72 0.35
C SER A 31 -22.86 2.14 0.54
N ALA A 32 -22.20 3.12 -0.03
CA ALA A 32 -22.59 4.53 0.00
C ALA A 32 -23.53 4.93 -1.16
N GLY A 33 -23.95 3.97 -2.00
CA GLY A 33 -24.90 4.19 -3.08
C GLY A 33 -24.33 4.73 -4.39
N TYR A 34 -23.00 4.67 -4.57
CA TYR A 34 -22.37 4.97 -5.86
C TYR A 34 -22.57 3.80 -6.83
N GLU A 35 -22.64 4.11 -8.13
CA GLU A 35 -22.51 3.08 -9.16
C GLU A 35 -21.02 2.83 -9.41
N VAL A 36 -20.58 1.56 -9.27
CA VAL A 36 -19.16 1.22 -9.39
C VAL A 36 -18.93 0.14 -10.42
N ALA A 37 -17.98 0.37 -11.31
CA ALA A 37 -17.40 -0.64 -12.20
C ALA A 37 -15.92 -0.82 -11.90
N VAL A 38 -15.40 -2.00 -12.24
CA VAL A 38 -13.96 -2.30 -12.14
C VAL A 38 -13.41 -2.64 -13.51
N TYR A 39 -12.16 -2.20 -13.78
CA TYR A 39 -11.35 -2.66 -14.90
C TYR A 39 -10.02 -3.22 -14.41
N ALA A 40 -9.70 -4.44 -14.80
CA ALA A 40 -8.49 -5.13 -14.38
C ALA A 40 -7.97 -6.05 -15.50
N MET A 41 -6.96 -6.87 -15.19
CA MET A 41 -6.57 -7.99 -16.04
C MET A 41 -7.27 -9.28 -15.59
N GLN A 42 -7.43 -10.20 -16.54
CA GLN A 42 -7.97 -11.55 -16.25
C GLN A 42 -6.87 -12.45 -15.69
N TYR A 43 -7.15 -13.04 -14.53
CA TYR A 43 -6.38 -14.09 -13.89
C TYR A 43 -7.31 -15.20 -13.39
N PRO A 44 -6.79 -16.41 -13.11
CA PRO A 44 -7.62 -17.48 -12.51
C PRO A 44 -8.27 -17.05 -11.18
N GLU A 45 -7.55 -16.24 -10.39
CA GLU A 45 -7.98 -15.77 -9.07
C GLU A 45 -8.88 -14.52 -9.13
N THR A 46 -9.07 -13.94 -10.31
CA THR A 46 -9.88 -12.71 -10.48
C THR A 46 -11.30 -12.91 -9.96
N VAL A 47 -11.71 -12.05 -9.04
CA VAL A 47 -13.06 -12.02 -8.48
C VAL A 47 -14.08 -11.80 -9.61
N ASP A 48 -15.24 -12.42 -9.49
CA ASP A 48 -16.28 -12.28 -10.50
C ASP A 48 -16.86 -10.85 -10.53
N SER A 49 -17.18 -10.38 -11.76
CA SER A 49 -17.66 -9.03 -11.99
C SER A 49 -18.52 -8.98 -13.25
N PRO A 50 -19.61 -8.20 -13.25
CA PRO A 50 -20.42 -7.96 -14.47
C PRO A 50 -19.58 -7.36 -15.63
N TYR A 51 -18.47 -6.73 -15.30
CA TYR A 51 -17.56 -6.07 -16.25
C TYR A 51 -16.39 -6.93 -16.68
N LYS A 52 -16.25 -8.17 -16.18
CA LYS A 52 -15.15 -9.10 -16.47
C LYS A 52 -14.92 -9.33 -17.97
N LYS A 53 -15.97 -9.29 -18.78
CA LYS A 53 -15.87 -9.41 -20.24
C LYS A 53 -15.04 -8.32 -20.93
N TYR A 54 -14.82 -7.19 -20.25
CA TYR A 54 -13.99 -6.07 -20.72
C TYR A 54 -12.57 -6.13 -20.18
N PHE A 55 -12.24 -7.02 -19.23
CA PHE A 55 -10.93 -7.07 -18.62
C PHE A 55 -9.86 -7.39 -19.64
N ALA A 56 -8.71 -6.74 -19.48
CA ALA A 56 -7.56 -6.95 -20.36
C ALA A 56 -7.00 -8.38 -20.21
N SER A 57 -6.39 -8.89 -21.27
CA SER A 57 -5.68 -10.16 -21.22
C SER A 57 -4.50 -10.11 -20.22
N GLU A 58 -4.15 -11.24 -19.64
CA GLU A 58 -2.95 -11.38 -18.79
C GLU A 58 -1.69 -11.02 -19.60
N VAL A 59 -0.78 -10.29 -18.99
CA VAL A 59 0.55 -10.00 -19.53
C VAL A 59 1.63 -10.69 -18.73
N LYS A 60 2.46 -11.49 -19.43
CA LYS A 60 3.62 -12.16 -18.84
C LYS A 60 4.89 -11.45 -19.30
N PHE A 61 5.68 -10.97 -18.34
CA PHE A 61 7.02 -10.40 -18.61
C PHE A 61 8.12 -11.48 -18.62
N ALA A 62 7.82 -12.67 -18.10
CA ALA A 62 8.66 -13.85 -18.17
C ALA A 62 8.18 -14.77 -19.30
N GLY A 63 9.11 -15.38 -20.05
CA GLY A 63 8.78 -16.27 -21.16
C GLY A 63 9.58 -15.97 -22.43
N GLY A 64 9.13 -16.50 -23.56
CA GLY A 64 9.76 -16.33 -24.88
C GLY A 64 9.72 -14.88 -25.39
N LEU A 65 10.33 -14.66 -26.56
CA LEU A 65 10.45 -13.33 -27.16
C LEU A 65 9.10 -12.63 -27.36
N GLY A 66 8.05 -13.38 -27.76
CA GLY A 66 6.70 -12.85 -27.95
C GLY A 66 6.10 -12.29 -26.67
N ALA A 67 6.26 -12.97 -25.52
CA ALA A 67 5.77 -12.49 -24.23
C ALA A 67 6.47 -11.17 -23.82
N LYS A 68 7.78 -11.07 -24.04
CA LYS A 68 8.55 -9.85 -23.75
C LYS A 68 8.12 -8.68 -24.62
N VAL A 69 7.88 -8.92 -25.92
CA VAL A 69 7.38 -7.90 -26.88
C VAL A 69 5.98 -7.43 -26.47
N ASN A 70 5.08 -8.34 -26.10
CA ASN A 70 3.74 -7.98 -25.63
C ASN A 70 3.80 -7.19 -24.32
N GLY A 71 4.67 -7.58 -23.37
CA GLY A 71 4.90 -6.82 -22.15
C GLY A 71 5.39 -5.39 -22.41
N LEU A 72 6.33 -5.22 -23.35
CA LEU A 72 6.82 -3.90 -23.76
C LEU A 72 5.72 -3.07 -24.43
N LYS A 73 4.96 -3.64 -25.38
CA LYS A 73 3.82 -2.96 -26.00
C LYS A 73 2.82 -2.49 -24.95
N ARG A 74 2.46 -3.35 -24.00
CA ARG A 74 1.52 -3.03 -22.91
C ARG A 74 2.06 -1.89 -22.04
N THR A 75 3.31 -1.97 -21.60
CA THR A 75 3.98 -0.92 -20.81
C THR A 75 3.93 0.44 -21.53
N LEU A 76 4.04 0.43 -22.84
CA LEU A 76 3.95 1.63 -23.69
C LEU A 76 2.51 2.00 -24.08
N GLY A 77 1.48 1.37 -23.50
CA GLY A 77 0.09 1.71 -23.75
C GLY A 77 -0.42 1.25 -25.13
N MET A 78 0.07 0.13 -25.60
CA MET A 78 -0.36 -0.49 -26.87
C MET A 78 -0.98 -1.86 -26.60
N GLY A 79 -1.81 -2.32 -27.53
CA GLY A 79 -2.45 -3.63 -27.47
C GLY A 79 -3.95 -3.54 -27.16
N ASP A 80 -4.52 -4.65 -26.68
CA ASP A 80 -5.97 -4.84 -26.45
C ASP A 80 -6.58 -3.94 -25.37
N ILE A 81 -5.74 -3.38 -24.47
CA ILE A 81 -6.22 -2.54 -23.35
C ILE A 81 -6.97 -1.30 -23.81
N THR A 82 -6.55 -0.67 -24.90
CA THR A 82 -7.17 0.57 -25.38
C THR A 82 -8.58 0.31 -25.90
N GLU A 83 -8.77 -0.77 -26.66
CA GLU A 83 -10.07 -1.13 -27.21
C GLU A 83 -11.04 -1.63 -26.12
N SER A 84 -10.58 -2.56 -25.28
CA SER A 84 -11.42 -3.13 -24.22
C SER A 84 -11.83 -2.10 -23.18
N PHE A 85 -10.91 -1.22 -22.80
CA PHE A 85 -11.20 -0.10 -21.89
C PHE A 85 -12.18 0.89 -22.52
N THR A 86 -11.99 1.25 -23.78
CA THR A 86 -12.89 2.12 -24.55
C THR A 86 -14.32 1.56 -24.57
N LYS A 87 -14.49 0.26 -24.85
CA LYS A 87 -15.79 -0.40 -24.82
C LYS A 87 -16.44 -0.36 -23.44
N LEU A 88 -15.65 -0.48 -22.38
CA LEU A 88 -16.18 -0.32 -21.01
C LEU A 88 -16.61 1.12 -20.74
N LEU A 89 -15.83 2.12 -21.14
CA LEU A 89 -16.22 3.53 -20.99
C LEU A 89 -17.53 3.83 -21.72
N ASP A 90 -17.69 3.32 -22.96
CA ASP A 90 -18.92 3.51 -23.75
C ASP A 90 -20.15 2.85 -23.09
N ASN A 91 -19.96 1.69 -22.45
CA ASN A 91 -21.05 0.95 -21.81
C ASN A 91 -21.42 1.53 -20.43
N PHE A 92 -20.41 1.83 -19.59
CA PHE A 92 -20.64 2.25 -18.20
C PHE A 92 -20.83 3.77 -18.06
N GLN A 93 -20.17 4.56 -18.92
CA GLN A 93 -20.20 6.04 -18.90
C GLN A 93 -19.86 6.62 -17.52
N PRO A 94 -18.63 6.39 -17.00
CA PRO A 94 -18.26 6.87 -15.68
C PRO A 94 -18.09 8.39 -15.64
N ASP A 95 -18.43 9.00 -14.50
CA ASP A 95 -18.10 10.40 -14.18
C ASP A 95 -16.64 10.55 -13.75
N VAL A 96 -16.11 9.50 -13.08
CA VAL A 96 -14.74 9.46 -12.57
C VAL A 96 -14.09 8.14 -12.93
N VAL A 97 -12.86 8.21 -13.42
CA VAL A 97 -11.94 7.06 -13.52
C VAL A 97 -10.90 7.18 -12.39
N HIS A 98 -10.94 6.24 -11.46
CA HIS A 98 -10.01 6.20 -10.34
C HIS A 98 -8.95 5.12 -10.59
N LEU A 99 -7.75 5.57 -10.92
CA LEU A 99 -6.59 4.73 -11.16
C LEU A 99 -5.93 4.34 -9.84
N HIS A 100 -5.54 3.07 -9.72
CA HIS A 100 -4.73 2.55 -8.63
C HIS A 100 -3.36 2.11 -9.16
N ASN A 101 -2.97 0.87 -8.95
CA ASN A 101 -1.68 0.36 -9.40
C ASN A 101 -1.78 -0.22 -10.83
N ILE A 102 -1.58 0.62 -11.84
CA ILE A 102 -1.76 0.29 -13.27
C ILE A 102 -0.44 0.14 -14.04
N HIS A 103 0.67 0.51 -13.43
CA HIS A 103 1.98 0.57 -14.10
C HIS A 103 2.38 -0.75 -14.74
N SER A 104 3.07 -0.65 -15.87
CA SER A 104 3.65 -1.75 -16.65
C SER A 104 2.65 -2.78 -17.18
N TYR A 105 1.54 -3.02 -16.47
CA TYR A 105 0.54 -4.04 -16.75
C TYR A 105 -0.69 -3.52 -17.53
N LEU A 106 -1.22 -2.36 -17.13
CA LEU A 106 -2.36 -1.70 -17.78
C LEU A 106 -1.97 -0.39 -18.47
N SER A 107 -0.90 0.26 -18.05
CA SER A 107 -0.37 1.52 -18.59
C SER A 107 -1.19 2.78 -18.27
N PRO A 108 -0.52 3.92 -18.07
CA PRO A 108 -1.16 5.23 -17.90
C PRO A 108 -2.00 5.72 -19.10
N VAL A 109 -1.92 5.05 -20.26
CA VAL A 109 -2.77 5.36 -21.42
C VAL A 109 -4.26 5.33 -21.09
N LEU A 110 -4.69 4.54 -20.11
CA LEU A 110 -6.09 4.46 -19.69
C LEU A 110 -6.59 5.79 -19.12
N GLY A 111 -5.77 6.46 -18.29
CA GLY A 111 -6.06 7.81 -17.82
C GLY A 111 -6.12 8.83 -18.94
N GLN A 112 -5.21 8.73 -19.91
CA GLN A 112 -5.20 9.59 -21.09
C GLN A 112 -6.48 9.46 -21.94
N ILE A 113 -6.94 8.21 -22.15
CA ILE A 113 -8.20 7.92 -22.86
C ILE A 113 -9.40 8.48 -22.10
N ALA A 114 -9.48 8.27 -20.79
CA ALA A 114 -10.56 8.79 -19.96
C ALA A 114 -10.61 10.33 -20.02
N HIS A 115 -9.49 10.99 -19.80
CA HIS A 115 -9.39 12.45 -19.83
C HIS A 115 -9.76 13.03 -21.21
N SER A 116 -9.35 12.39 -22.31
CA SER A 116 -9.72 12.84 -23.67
C SER A 116 -11.22 12.80 -23.96
N ARG A 117 -12.01 12.11 -23.13
CA ARG A 117 -13.46 12.02 -23.16
C ARG A 117 -14.15 12.95 -22.16
N GLY A 118 -13.39 13.83 -21.51
CA GLY A 118 -13.89 14.73 -20.47
C GLY A 118 -14.20 14.06 -19.13
N ILE A 119 -13.77 12.80 -18.93
CA ILE A 119 -13.97 12.06 -17.69
C ILE A 119 -12.89 12.47 -16.69
N ARG A 120 -13.28 12.79 -15.45
CA ARG A 120 -12.35 13.13 -14.38
C ARG A 120 -11.45 11.96 -14.03
N VAL A 121 -10.14 12.19 -13.94
CA VAL A 121 -9.14 11.18 -13.64
C VAL A 121 -8.51 11.45 -12.27
N VAL A 122 -8.68 10.50 -11.35
CA VAL A 122 -8.07 10.50 -10.02
C VAL A 122 -7.12 9.32 -9.91
N TRP A 123 -5.98 9.47 -9.23
CA TRP A 123 -4.97 8.41 -9.16
C TRP A 123 -4.42 8.23 -7.74
N THR A 124 -4.73 7.10 -7.10
CA THR A 124 -4.12 6.74 -5.81
C THR A 124 -2.73 6.12 -6.00
N LEU A 125 -1.76 6.70 -5.32
CA LEU A 125 -0.35 6.32 -5.39
C LEU A 125 -0.02 5.26 -4.32
N HIS A 126 -0.05 3.98 -4.71
CA HIS A 126 0.26 2.88 -3.78
C HIS A 126 1.76 2.61 -3.63
N ASP A 127 2.56 3.04 -4.59
CA ASP A 127 4.01 2.90 -4.61
C ASP A 127 4.69 4.12 -5.24
N TYR A 128 6.01 4.12 -5.28
CA TYR A 128 6.81 5.25 -5.77
C TYR A 128 7.12 5.17 -7.28
N LYS A 129 6.34 4.42 -8.08
CA LYS A 129 6.63 4.17 -9.50
C LYS A 129 6.75 5.44 -10.34
N LEU A 130 5.99 6.49 -10.03
CA LEU A 130 6.05 7.77 -10.74
C LEU A 130 7.37 8.52 -10.49
N LEU A 131 8.00 8.27 -9.35
CA LEU A 131 9.29 8.84 -8.95
C LEU A 131 10.46 7.93 -9.29
N CYS A 132 10.36 6.66 -8.95
CA CYS A 132 11.38 5.64 -9.10
C CYS A 132 10.93 4.55 -10.09
N PRO A 133 11.56 4.38 -11.26
CA PRO A 133 11.14 3.38 -12.24
C PRO A 133 11.10 1.94 -11.71
N SER A 134 11.86 1.63 -10.63
CA SER A 134 11.81 0.34 -9.92
C SER A 134 10.78 0.29 -8.80
N TYR A 135 9.94 1.33 -8.62
CA TYR A 135 8.83 1.49 -7.65
C TYR A 135 9.19 1.46 -6.17
N SER A 136 10.33 0.92 -5.77
CA SER A 136 10.67 0.67 -4.37
C SER A 136 11.36 1.84 -3.66
N CYS A 137 11.94 2.79 -4.39
CA CYS A 137 12.85 3.81 -3.84
C CYS A 137 13.93 3.20 -2.93
N MET A 138 14.43 2.00 -3.28
CA MET A 138 15.47 1.29 -2.55
C MET A 138 16.63 0.88 -3.46
N ARG A 139 17.84 0.92 -2.92
CA ARG A 139 19.07 0.39 -3.51
C ARG A 139 19.99 -0.07 -2.39
N ASP A 140 20.60 -1.24 -2.56
CA ASP A 140 21.53 -1.81 -1.58
C ASP A 140 20.96 -1.80 -0.15
N ALA A 141 19.68 -2.23 -0.02
CA ALA A 141 18.89 -2.26 1.21
C ALA A 141 18.73 -0.88 1.91
N ARG A 142 18.92 0.23 1.21
CA ARG A 142 18.75 1.59 1.73
C ARG A 142 17.83 2.43 0.85
N PRO A 143 17.14 3.44 1.41
CA PRO A 143 16.37 4.40 0.62
C PRO A 143 17.21 5.08 -0.46
N CYS A 144 16.63 5.26 -1.66
CA CYS A 144 17.31 5.83 -2.82
C CYS A 144 16.37 6.74 -3.60
N GLU A 145 16.75 8.00 -3.76
CA GLU A 145 15.95 9.04 -4.43
C GLU A 145 16.57 9.55 -5.74
N LEU A 146 17.64 8.89 -6.23
CA LEU A 146 18.38 9.32 -7.43
C LEU A 146 17.51 9.51 -8.67
N CYS A 147 16.42 8.71 -8.79
CA CYS A 147 15.55 8.75 -9.95
C CYS A 147 14.47 9.86 -9.90
N TYR A 148 14.40 10.68 -8.86
CA TYR A 148 13.46 11.80 -8.81
C TYR A 148 13.78 12.82 -9.91
N THR A 149 15.06 13.12 -10.10
CA THR A 149 15.53 14.03 -11.14
C THR A 149 16.10 13.31 -12.37
N GLN A 150 16.76 12.16 -12.17
CA GLN A 150 17.50 11.45 -13.23
C GLN A 150 17.02 9.99 -13.37
N LYS A 151 15.99 9.76 -14.18
CA LYS A 151 15.41 8.42 -14.40
C LYS A 151 16.43 7.39 -14.92
N CYS A 152 17.56 7.81 -15.51
CA CYS A 152 18.63 6.91 -16.00
C CYS A 152 19.36 6.17 -14.87
N GLY A 153 19.21 6.58 -13.61
CA GLY A 153 19.75 5.84 -12.46
C GLY A 153 19.29 4.37 -12.44
N VAL A 154 18.06 4.07 -12.89
CA VAL A 154 17.56 2.70 -12.97
C VAL A 154 18.38 1.81 -13.90
N LEU A 155 18.90 2.35 -15.01
CA LEU A 155 19.79 1.65 -15.95
C LEU A 155 21.16 1.43 -15.34
N LYS A 156 21.76 2.53 -14.83
CA LYS A 156 23.12 2.52 -14.26
C LYS A 156 23.27 1.48 -13.16
N HIS A 157 22.26 1.36 -12.30
CA HIS A 157 22.27 0.47 -11.14
C HIS A 157 21.51 -0.82 -11.34
N ARG A 158 20.97 -1.10 -12.55
CA ARG A 158 20.18 -2.31 -12.88
C ARG A 158 19.11 -2.62 -11.84
N CYS A 159 18.36 -1.59 -11.40
CA CYS A 159 17.45 -1.69 -10.25
C CYS A 159 16.30 -2.68 -10.45
N MET A 160 15.96 -3.05 -11.69
CA MET A 160 14.94 -4.06 -11.97
C MET A 160 15.54 -5.47 -11.88
N LYS A 161 15.60 -6.01 -10.65
CA LYS A 161 16.07 -7.39 -10.36
C LYS A 161 17.48 -7.70 -10.92
N GLY A 162 18.38 -6.73 -10.93
CA GLY A 162 19.73 -6.88 -11.49
C GLY A 162 19.80 -6.96 -13.04
N SER A 163 18.66 -6.93 -13.73
CA SER A 163 18.56 -7.09 -15.18
C SER A 163 18.66 -5.74 -15.89
N LEU A 164 19.64 -5.60 -16.80
CA LEU A 164 19.77 -4.41 -17.64
C LEU A 164 18.55 -4.26 -18.59
N ALA A 165 18.09 -5.37 -19.19
CA ALA A 165 16.96 -5.34 -20.12
C ALA A 165 15.66 -4.92 -19.42
N ALA A 166 15.37 -5.46 -18.21
CA ALA A 166 14.21 -5.04 -17.44
C ALA A 166 14.32 -3.59 -16.99
N SER A 167 15.53 -3.13 -16.62
CA SER A 167 15.78 -1.73 -16.25
C SER A 167 15.64 -0.77 -17.43
N ALA A 168 15.99 -1.22 -18.66
CA ALA A 168 15.78 -0.46 -19.89
C ALA A 168 14.26 -0.28 -20.17
N ILE A 169 13.48 -1.32 -20.01
CA ILE A 169 12.01 -1.23 -20.17
C ILE A 169 11.43 -0.25 -19.16
N ALA A 170 11.82 -0.33 -17.88
CA ALA A 170 11.37 0.58 -16.85
C ALA A 170 11.78 2.04 -17.10
N TRP A 171 12.97 2.25 -17.65
CA TRP A 171 13.42 3.57 -18.07
C TRP A 171 12.62 4.13 -19.25
N LEU A 172 12.35 3.32 -20.29
CA LEU A 172 11.51 3.69 -21.42
C LEU A 172 10.08 4.05 -20.97
N GLU A 173 9.51 3.24 -20.06
CA GLU A 173 8.23 3.54 -19.44
C GLU A 173 8.23 4.91 -18.76
N ALA A 174 9.22 5.17 -17.91
CA ALA A 174 9.36 6.45 -17.19
C ALA A 174 9.66 7.65 -18.10
N LYS A 175 10.28 7.41 -19.24
CA LYS A 175 10.48 8.43 -20.30
C LYS A 175 9.19 8.78 -21.00
N LYS A 176 8.43 7.77 -21.42
CA LYS A 176 7.15 7.94 -22.10
C LYS A 176 6.13 8.59 -21.17
N TRP A 177 5.94 8.02 -20.00
CA TRP A 177 5.03 8.47 -18.96
C TRP A 177 5.74 9.37 -17.96
N ASN A 178 6.38 10.44 -18.49
CA ASN A 178 7.04 11.44 -17.66
C ASN A 178 6.01 12.31 -16.94
N ARG A 179 6.46 13.01 -15.90
CA ARG A 179 5.63 13.84 -15.04
C ARG A 179 4.66 14.74 -15.82
N LYS A 180 5.17 15.51 -16.80
CA LYS A 180 4.33 16.47 -17.58
C LYS A 180 3.18 15.75 -18.29
N VAL A 181 3.44 14.56 -18.85
CA VAL A 181 2.41 13.74 -19.50
C VAL A 181 1.40 13.23 -18.48
N LEU A 182 1.87 12.75 -17.32
CA LEU A 182 0.97 12.24 -16.27
C LEU A 182 0.07 13.37 -15.71
N GLU A 183 0.63 14.55 -15.45
CA GLU A 183 -0.11 15.71 -14.97
C GLU A 183 -1.10 16.26 -16.00
N SER A 184 -0.86 16.09 -17.30
CA SER A 184 -1.75 16.62 -18.35
C SER A 184 -3.12 15.94 -18.41
N PHE A 185 -3.27 14.74 -17.85
CA PHE A 185 -4.53 14.00 -17.86
C PHE A 185 -5.01 13.56 -16.46
N THR A 186 -4.24 13.82 -15.40
CA THR A 186 -4.65 13.47 -14.04
C THR A 186 -5.11 14.73 -13.33
N ASP A 187 -6.33 14.72 -12.82
CA ASP A 187 -6.93 15.86 -12.11
C ASP A 187 -6.48 15.91 -10.65
N ALA A 188 -6.31 14.75 -10.01
CA ALA A 188 -5.82 14.64 -8.65
C ALA A 188 -5.00 13.36 -8.44
N PHE A 189 -3.87 13.47 -7.75
CA PHE A 189 -3.09 12.36 -7.23
C PHE A 189 -3.39 12.20 -5.74
N ILE A 190 -3.95 11.08 -5.33
CA ILE A 190 -4.17 10.74 -3.92
C ILE A 190 -2.88 10.15 -3.35
N CYS A 191 -2.30 10.85 -2.40
CA CYS A 191 -1.14 10.45 -1.63
C CYS A 191 -1.60 9.86 -0.31
N PRO A 192 -1.36 8.57 0.00
CA PRO A 192 -1.80 7.96 1.25
C PRO A 192 -1.14 8.53 2.51
N SER A 193 -0.12 9.38 2.37
CA SER A 193 0.60 10.03 3.47
C SER A 193 1.14 11.39 3.04
N GLU A 194 1.40 12.26 4.01
CA GLU A 194 2.14 13.52 3.79
C GLU A 194 3.55 13.24 3.27
N PHE A 195 4.17 12.15 3.76
CA PHE A 195 5.46 11.68 3.25
C PHE A 195 5.42 11.42 1.74
N MET A 196 4.40 10.69 1.24
CA MET A 196 4.24 10.48 -0.19
C MET A 196 4.06 11.81 -0.93
N ALA A 197 3.21 12.69 -0.42
CA ALA A 197 2.97 14.00 -1.03
C ALA A 197 4.27 14.82 -1.10
N SER A 198 5.06 14.87 -0.02
CA SER A 198 6.36 15.56 0.00
C SER A 198 7.36 14.97 -1.01
N LYS A 199 7.36 13.64 -1.18
CA LYS A 199 8.22 12.99 -2.19
C LYS A 199 7.76 13.30 -3.61
N MET A 200 6.46 13.37 -3.86
CA MET A 200 5.91 13.79 -5.15
C MET A 200 6.27 15.25 -5.46
N GLU A 201 6.16 16.14 -4.49
CA GLU A 201 6.60 17.53 -4.60
C GLU A 201 8.10 17.64 -4.91
N LEU A 202 8.96 16.90 -4.19
CA LEU A 202 10.39 16.79 -4.49
C LEU A 202 10.67 16.26 -5.90
N GLY A 203 9.80 15.40 -6.42
CA GLY A 203 9.80 14.95 -7.81
C GLY A 203 9.29 15.99 -8.81
N GLY A 204 8.88 17.17 -8.32
CA GLY A 204 8.42 18.33 -9.08
C GLY A 204 6.96 18.25 -9.52
N PHE A 205 6.14 17.37 -8.95
CA PHE A 205 4.70 17.32 -9.23
C PHE A 205 4.00 18.56 -8.67
N ASP A 206 2.94 19.00 -9.38
CA ASP A 206 2.13 20.12 -8.98
C ASP A 206 1.39 19.85 -7.66
N THR A 207 1.73 20.63 -6.64
CA THR A 207 1.17 20.50 -5.29
C THR A 207 -0.34 20.71 -5.25
N GLN A 208 -0.92 21.46 -6.15
CA GLN A 208 -2.36 21.67 -6.25
C GLN A 208 -3.09 20.37 -6.62
N LYS A 209 -2.42 19.47 -7.34
CA LYS A 209 -2.96 18.15 -7.72
C LYS A 209 -2.71 17.07 -6.67
N LEU A 210 -1.85 17.29 -5.68
CA LEU A 210 -1.56 16.33 -4.61
C LEU A 210 -2.63 16.45 -3.52
N LYS A 211 -3.30 15.35 -3.21
CA LYS A 211 -4.34 15.27 -2.16
C LYS A 211 -3.96 14.19 -1.18
N VAL A 212 -3.80 14.53 0.09
CA VAL A 212 -3.48 13.54 1.11
C VAL A 212 -4.76 12.87 1.60
N LEU A 213 -4.78 11.54 1.55
CA LEU A 213 -5.89 10.72 2.03
C LEU A 213 -5.36 9.40 2.56
N CYS A 214 -5.32 9.26 3.89
CA CYS A 214 -4.90 8.02 4.54
C CYS A 214 -5.77 6.82 4.15
N ASN A 215 -5.18 5.63 4.14
CA ASN A 215 -5.92 4.39 4.04
C ASN A 215 -6.89 4.25 5.24
N PHE A 216 -7.89 3.43 5.07
CA PHE A 216 -8.88 3.11 6.11
C PHE A 216 -8.92 1.61 6.38
N VAL A 217 -9.50 1.25 7.52
CA VAL A 217 -9.69 -0.18 7.87
C VAL A 217 -10.87 -0.74 7.07
N ASP A 218 -10.69 -1.92 6.52
CA ASP A 218 -11.79 -2.70 5.91
C ASP A 218 -13.01 -2.73 6.84
N PRO A 219 -14.24 -2.44 6.34
CA PRO A 219 -15.44 -2.40 7.18
C PRO A 219 -15.66 -3.66 8.02
N LYS A 220 -15.45 -4.86 7.44
CA LYS A 220 -15.63 -6.14 8.15
C LYS A 220 -14.58 -6.32 9.24
N LYS A 221 -13.33 -5.97 8.95
CA LYS A 221 -12.28 -5.98 9.97
C LYS A 221 -12.54 -4.96 11.08
N LEU A 222 -13.06 -3.78 10.72
CA LEU A 222 -13.40 -2.74 11.69
C LEU A 222 -14.50 -3.21 12.65
N GLU A 223 -15.51 -3.92 12.18
CA GLU A 223 -16.54 -4.54 13.03
C GLU A 223 -15.92 -5.53 14.02
N ILE A 224 -15.02 -6.41 13.55
CA ILE A 224 -14.30 -7.35 14.42
C ILE A 224 -13.48 -6.58 15.48
N LEU A 225 -12.72 -5.57 15.06
CA LEU A 225 -11.92 -4.76 15.97
C LEU A 225 -12.79 -3.99 16.99
N ARG A 226 -13.94 -3.46 16.58
CA ARG A 226 -14.91 -2.82 17.48
C ARG A 226 -15.42 -3.77 18.56
N ALA A 227 -15.75 -5.01 18.18
CA ALA A 227 -16.27 -6.03 19.08
C ALA A 227 -15.22 -6.63 20.03
N THR A 228 -13.93 -6.54 19.68
CA THR A 228 -12.86 -7.17 20.47
C THR A 228 -12.51 -6.32 21.69
N ASP A 229 -12.42 -6.95 22.89
CA ASP A 229 -11.96 -6.28 24.10
C ASP A 229 -10.50 -5.83 23.98
N CYS A 230 -10.21 -4.62 24.45
CA CYS A 230 -8.86 -4.06 24.45
C CYS A 230 -8.38 -3.63 25.84
N THR A 231 -9.11 -3.99 26.90
CA THR A 231 -8.77 -3.60 28.28
C THR A 231 -7.81 -4.58 28.93
N SER A 232 -7.93 -5.86 28.61
CA SER A 232 -7.08 -6.92 29.15
C SER A 232 -5.90 -7.18 28.21
N ARG A 233 -4.67 -7.03 28.73
CA ARG A 233 -3.42 -7.21 27.96
C ARG A 233 -2.59 -8.34 28.53
N ALA A 234 -2.13 -9.22 27.65
CA ALA A 234 -1.17 -10.27 27.99
C ALA A 234 0.26 -9.74 27.87
N ASP A 235 1.21 -10.41 28.51
CA ASP A 235 2.59 -9.95 28.59
C ASP A 235 3.41 -10.36 27.37
N TYR A 236 3.01 -9.82 26.19
CA TYR A 236 3.73 -10.01 24.95
C TYR A 236 3.60 -8.78 24.03
N TYR A 237 4.51 -8.67 23.08
CA TYR A 237 4.37 -7.79 21.94
C TYR A 237 4.26 -8.59 20.63
N CYS A 238 3.75 -8.00 19.57
CA CYS A 238 3.49 -8.74 18.35
C CYS A 238 3.97 -8.04 17.08
N TYR A 239 4.17 -8.85 16.06
CA TYR A 239 4.35 -8.43 14.68
C TYR A 239 3.32 -9.13 13.80
N VAL A 240 2.65 -8.38 12.95
CA VAL A 240 1.71 -8.89 11.95
C VAL A 240 2.15 -8.43 10.57
N GLY A 241 2.54 -9.36 9.71
CA GLY A 241 2.96 -8.99 8.36
C GLY A 241 3.79 -10.03 7.63
N ARG A 242 4.24 -9.63 6.43
CA ARG A 242 5.07 -10.47 5.58
C ARG A 242 6.49 -10.58 6.13
N LEU A 243 7.02 -11.79 6.18
CA LEU A 243 8.41 -12.03 6.57
C LEU A 243 9.34 -11.87 5.36
N SER A 244 9.75 -10.63 5.08
CA SER A 244 10.60 -10.25 3.95
C SER A 244 11.58 -9.14 4.34
N GLU A 245 12.64 -8.97 3.57
CA GLU A 245 13.76 -8.05 3.86
C GLU A 245 13.29 -6.61 4.10
N GLU A 246 12.42 -6.11 3.20
CA GLU A 246 11.92 -4.73 3.24
C GLU A 246 11.07 -4.42 4.48
N LYS A 247 10.53 -5.47 5.13
CA LYS A 247 9.73 -5.33 6.37
C LYS A 247 10.59 -5.33 7.64
N GLY A 248 11.92 -5.40 7.51
CA GLY A 248 12.84 -5.24 8.64
C GLY A 248 12.78 -6.37 9.67
N VAL A 249 12.28 -7.55 9.26
CA VAL A 249 12.11 -8.69 10.20
C VAL A 249 13.43 -9.22 10.75
N ARG A 250 14.56 -8.98 10.08
CA ARG A 250 15.88 -9.37 10.61
C ARG A 250 16.24 -8.52 11.83
N SER A 251 16.09 -7.21 11.75
CA SER A 251 16.33 -6.31 12.89
C SER A 251 15.35 -6.54 14.03
N LEU A 252 14.09 -6.91 13.70
CA LEU A 252 13.09 -7.31 14.72
C LEU A 252 13.56 -8.53 15.51
N LEU A 253 13.97 -9.60 14.83
CA LEU A 253 14.38 -10.82 15.51
C LEU A 253 15.71 -10.68 16.23
N GLU A 254 16.62 -9.84 15.71
CA GLU A 254 17.84 -9.48 16.42
C GLU A 254 17.50 -8.70 17.71
N ALA A 255 16.60 -7.72 17.66
CA ALA A 255 16.14 -7.01 18.86
C ALA A 255 15.43 -7.96 19.84
N ALA A 256 14.57 -8.85 19.34
CA ALA A 256 13.83 -9.80 20.15
C ALA A 256 14.73 -10.79 20.90
N SER A 257 15.89 -11.14 20.32
CA SER A 257 16.87 -12.01 21.01
C SER A 257 17.59 -11.32 22.18
N LYS A 258 17.51 -9.98 22.27
CA LYS A 258 18.15 -9.15 23.31
C LYS A 258 17.20 -8.77 24.45
N VAL A 259 15.87 -8.78 24.19
CA VAL A 259 14.84 -8.45 25.18
C VAL A 259 14.23 -9.70 25.81
N LYS A 260 13.67 -9.57 27.02
CA LYS A 260 13.07 -10.71 27.76
C LYS A 260 11.60 -10.94 27.40
N HIS A 261 10.96 -9.97 26.77
CA HIS A 261 9.53 -10.01 26.44
C HIS A 261 9.22 -11.02 25.33
N GLU A 262 8.07 -11.68 25.41
CA GLU A 262 7.63 -12.62 24.38
C GLU A 262 7.21 -11.89 23.12
N LEU A 263 7.80 -12.29 21.97
CA LEU A 263 7.40 -11.84 20.63
C LEU A 263 6.49 -12.90 19.99
N ARG A 264 5.30 -12.47 19.55
CA ARG A 264 4.39 -13.28 18.73
C ARG A 264 4.35 -12.76 17.30
N ILE A 265 4.67 -13.62 16.32
CA ILE A 265 4.77 -13.28 14.90
C ILE A 265 3.64 -13.96 14.14
N ALA A 266 2.73 -13.15 13.57
CA ALA A 266 1.70 -13.62 12.65
C ALA A 266 2.04 -13.24 11.21
N GLY A 267 1.97 -14.23 10.32
CA GLY A 267 2.26 -14.10 8.91
C GLY A 267 3.35 -15.06 8.42
N GLY A 268 3.73 -14.89 7.17
CA GLY A 268 4.74 -15.70 6.51
C GLY A 268 5.40 -14.93 5.36
N GLY A 269 6.37 -15.52 4.70
CA GLY A 269 7.08 -14.90 3.60
C GLY A 269 8.35 -15.62 3.21
N PRO A 270 9.16 -15.06 2.29
CA PRO A 270 10.35 -15.74 1.77
C PRO A 270 11.42 -16.03 2.82
N LEU A 271 11.40 -15.33 3.96
CA LEU A 271 12.39 -15.52 5.03
C LEU A 271 11.89 -16.44 6.15
N THR A 272 10.69 -17.00 6.08
CA THR A 272 10.06 -17.74 7.17
C THR A 272 10.92 -18.90 7.68
N ASP A 273 11.36 -19.79 6.79
CA ASP A 273 12.09 -21.02 7.18
C ASP A 273 13.49 -20.71 7.70
N GLU A 274 14.19 -19.78 7.04
CA GLU A 274 15.49 -19.28 7.47
C GLU A 274 15.43 -18.70 8.90
N LEU A 275 14.45 -17.80 9.13
CA LEU A 275 14.34 -17.12 10.42
C LEU A 275 13.89 -18.06 11.54
N LYS A 276 12.96 -18.99 11.27
CA LYS A 276 12.59 -20.03 12.23
C LYS A 276 13.78 -20.88 12.65
N ALA A 277 14.59 -21.31 11.68
CA ALA A 277 15.78 -22.12 11.97
C ALA A 277 16.83 -21.32 12.77
N LYS A 278 17.10 -20.07 12.36
CA LYS A 278 18.09 -19.20 13.00
C LYS A 278 17.76 -18.90 14.46
N TYR A 279 16.48 -18.67 14.78
CA TYR A 279 16.03 -18.25 16.10
C TYR A 279 15.30 -19.37 16.88
N ALA A 280 15.47 -20.64 16.49
CA ALA A 280 14.87 -21.79 17.16
C ALA A 280 15.29 -21.94 18.65
N HIS A 281 16.47 -21.39 19.00
CA HIS A 281 17.01 -21.39 20.35
C HIS A 281 16.45 -20.28 21.25
N CYS A 282 15.66 -19.34 20.70
CA CYS A 282 15.07 -18.22 21.45
C CYS A 282 13.66 -18.58 21.93
N PRO A 283 13.47 -18.96 23.20
CA PRO A 283 12.16 -19.44 23.69
C PRO A 283 11.10 -18.35 23.75
N ASN A 284 11.51 -17.07 23.76
CA ASN A 284 10.63 -15.91 23.75
C ASN A 284 10.14 -15.52 22.37
N ILE A 285 10.53 -16.19 21.29
CA ILE A 285 10.08 -15.90 19.93
C ILE A 285 9.11 -16.99 19.45
N LYS A 286 7.86 -16.60 19.16
CA LYS A 286 6.78 -17.50 18.75
C LYS A 286 6.29 -17.18 17.35
N PHE A 287 6.45 -18.13 16.42
CA PHE A 287 5.91 -18.02 15.05
C PHE A 287 4.53 -18.67 14.99
N LEU A 288 3.49 -17.88 14.81
CA LEU A 288 2.09 -18.33 14.79
C LEU A 288 1.63 -18.77 13.38
N GLY A 289 2.40 -18.42 12.34
CA GLY A 289 1.98 -18.62 10.96
C GLY A 289 0.90 -17.63 10.52
N HIS A 290 0.10 -18.02 9.53
CA HIS A 290 -0.99 -17.18 9.03
C HIS A 290 -2.20 -17.24 9.96
N LEU A 291 -2.76 -16.09 10.30
CA LEU A 291 -3.98 -15.94 11.08
C LEU A 291 -5.08 -15.32 10.23
N ASP A 292 -6.32 -15.69 10.48
CA ASP A 292 -7.48 -15.00 9.91
C ASP A 292 -7.74 -13.64 10.59
N ALA A 293 -8.77 -12.92 10.14
CA ALA A 293 -9.09 -11.60 10.66
C ALA A 293 -9.41 -11.60 12.17
N HIS A 294 -10.09 -12.62 12.69
CA HIS A 294 -10.38 -12.76 14.11
C HIS A 294 -9.13 -13.06 14.92
N GLY A 295 -8.28 -13.95 14.44
CA GLY A 295 -6.99 -14.27 15.06
C GLY A 295 -6.05 -13.06 15.11
N VAL A 296 -5.99 -12.27 14.04
CA VAL A 296 -5.21 -11.02 13.99
C VAL A 296 -5.77 -10.00 14.98
N ALA A 297 -7.09 -9.77 15.01
CA ALA A 297 -7.73 -8.85 15.93
C ALA A 297 -7.48 -9.26 17.40
N SER A 298 -7.61 -10.54 17.72
CA SER A 298 -7.31 -11.07 19.06
C SER A 298 -5.84 -10.90 19.43
N LEU A 299 -4.91 -11.22 18.50
CA LEU A 299 -3.48 -11.05 18.74
C LEU A 299 -3.12 -9.60 19.01
N LEU A 300 -3.65 -8.68 18.21
CA LEU A 300 -3.40 -7.24 18.38
C LEU A 300 -4.00 -6.73 19.68
N SER A 301 -5.30 -6.98 19.95
CA SER A 301 -6.00 -6.41 21.10
C SER A 301 -5.50 -6.92 22.46
N GLN A 302 -4.81 -8.05 22.50
CA GLN A 302 -4.21 -8.60 23.72
C GLN A 302 -2.73 -8.24 23.88
N ALA A 303 -2.05 -7.80 22.84
CA ALA A 303 -0.64 -7.40 22.90
C ALA A 303 -0.45 -6.09 23.67
N LYS A 304 0.59 -5.95 24.47
CA LYS A 304 0.98 -4.67 25.08
C LYS A 304 1.39 -3.63 24.06
N CYS A 305 2.08 -4.05 22.98
CA CYS A 305 2.37 -3.23 21.81
C CYS A 305 2.57 -4.09 20.57
N SER A 306 2.51 -3.47 19.41
CA SER A 306 2.91 -4.07 18.13
C SER A 306 4.16 -3.40 17.58
N VAL A 307 4.85 -4.07 16.65
CA VAL A 307 6.07 -3.53 16.04
C VAL A 307 5.92 -3.40 14.54
N MET A 308 6.36 -2.26 13.97
CA MET A 308 6.46 -2.03 12.54
C MET A 308 7.91 -1.64 12.18
N PRO A 309 8.79 -2.62 11.93
CA PRO A 309 10.24 -2.42 11.84
C PRO A 309 10.74 -2.19 10.41
N SER A 310 9.89 -1.78 9.48
CA SER A 310 10.21 -1.64 8.06
C SER A 310 11.47 -0.81 7.79
N VAL A 311 12.23 -1.22 6.78
CA VAL A 311 13.44 -0.53 6.30
C VAL A 311 13.25 0.11 4.92
N CYS A 312 12.05 -0.02 4.35
CA CYS A 312 11.65 0.66 3.12
C CYS A 312 10.70 1.82 3.41
N TYR A 313 10.52 2.69 2.44
CA TYR A 313 9.49 3.72 2.49
C TYR A 313 8.09 3.09 2.49
N GLU A 314 7.54 2.83 3.68
CA GLU A 314 6.12 2.52 3.81
C GLU A 314 5.31 3.77 3.44
N ASN A 315 4.26 3.57 2.67
CA ASN A 315 3.41 4.68 2.28
C ASN A 315 2.41 5.03 3.40
N ASN A 316 1.50 4.09 3.67
CA ASN A 316 0.52 4.22 4.76
C ASN A 316 0.12 2.81 5.22
N PRO A 317 0.94 2.18 6.10
CA PRO A 317 0.84 0.75 6.38
C PRO A 317 -0.43 0.38 7.16
N LEU A 318 -1.29 -0.44 6.56
CA LEU A 318 -2.52 -0.95 7.19
C LEU A 318 -2.26 -1.65 8.53
N GLY A 319 -1.11 -2.32 8.68
CA GLY A 319 -0.76 -2.99 9.94
C GLY A 319 -0.61 -2.03 11.13
N VAL A 320 -0.14 -0.79 10.91
CA VAL A 320 -0.13 0.25 11.96
C VAL A 320 -1.55 0.70 12.26
N ILE A 321 -2.35 0.97 11.23
CA ILE A 321 -3.74 1.41 11.37
C ILE A 321 -4.56 0.35 12.11
N GLU A 322 -4.46 -0.92 11.72
CA GLU A 322 -5.16 -2.05 12.37
C GLU A 322 -4.73 -2.21 13.84
N SER A 323 -3.43 -2.07 14.15
CA SER A 323 -2.93 -2.09 15.52
C SER A 323 -3.54 -0.99 16.37
N LEU A 324 -3.52 0.24 15.89
CA LEU A 324 -4.09 1.39 16.61
C LEU A 324 -5.61 1.25 16.78
N CYS A 325 -6.33 0.76 15.77
CA CYS A 325 -7.77 0.46 15.87
C CYS A 325 -8.09 -0.70 16.83
N ALA A 326 -7.13 -1.61 17.07
CA ALA A 326 -7.23 -2.61 18.15
C ALA A 326 -6.93 -2.05 19.55
N GLY A 327 -6.60 -0.76 19.67
CA GLY A 327 -6.15 -0.12 20.90
C GLY A 327 -4.70 -0.45 21.28
N THR A 328 -3.90 -0.91 20.33
CA THR A 328 -2.53 -1.40 20.58
C THR A 328 -1.53 -0.37 20.11
N PRO A 329 -0.70 0.17 21.03
CA PRO A 329 0.34 1.13 20.68
C PRO A 329 1.40 0.48 19.77
N VAL A 330 2.07 1.29 18.96
CA VAL A 330 2.99 0.80 17.94
C VAL A 330 4.42 1.29 18.19
N VAL A 331 5.38 0.36 18.19
CA VAL A 331 6.81 0.69 18.08
C VAL A 331 7.15 0.72 16.59
N GLY A 332 7.22 1.92 16.01
CA GLY A 332 7.33 2.13 14.58
C GLY A 332 8.70 2.66 14.15
N ALA A 333 9.20 2.17 13.02
CA ALA A 333 10.44 2.68 12.43
C ALA A 333 10.26 4.12 11.92
N ASN A 334 11.26 4.97 12.11
CA ASN A 334 11.30 6.32 11.57
C ASN A 334 11.60 6.32 10.07
N ILE A 335 10.62 5.87 9.28
CA ILE A 335 10.77 5.77 7.82
C ILE A 335 9.41 5.85 7.12
N GLY A 336 9.39 6.51 5.97
CA GLY A 336 8.17 6.62 5.17
C GLY A 336 7.04 7.34 5.90
N GLY A 337 5.81 6.90 5.67
CA GLY A 337 4.60 7.41 6.33
C GLY A 337 4.30 6.79 7.71
N ILE A 338 5.20 5.94 8.26
CA ILE A 338 4.98 5.34 9.60
C ILE A 338 4.88 6.41 10.70
N PRO A 339 5.79 7.40 10.78
CA PRO A 339 5.77 8.41 11.84
C PRO A 339 4.49 9.25 11.88
N GLU A 340 3.81 9.44 10.75
CA GLU A 340 2.57 10.23 10.66
C GLU A 340 1.37 9.56 11.33
N LEU A 341 1.44 8.24 11.49
CA LEU A 341 0.37 7.44 12.09
C LEU A 341 0.50 7.35 13.62
N ILE A 342 1.70 7.61 14.16
CA ILE A 342 2.07 7.34 15.55
C ILE A 342 2.35 8.67 16.27
N SER A 343 1.59 8.93 17.32
CA SER A 343 1.84 10.05 18.25
C SER A 343 2.45 9.55 19.57
N ALA A 344 2.89 10.47 20.43
CA ALA A 344 3.40 10.12 21.75
C ALA A 344 2.42 9.32 22.60
N ASP A 345 1.10 9.47 22.39
CA ASP A 345 0.05 8.74 23.10
C ASP A 345 -0.25 7.37 22.49
N THR A 346 0.22 7.10 21.27
CA THR A 346 -0.13 5.90 20.52
C THR A 346 1.06 5.03 20.16
N GLY A 347 2.27 5.41 20.54
CA GLY A 347 3.44 4.57 20.29
C GLY A 347 4.79 5.26 20.49
N ILE A 348 5.82 4.60 19.99
CA ILE A 348 7.22 5.02 20.06
C ILE A 348 7.82 4.92 18.67
N ILE A 349 8.59 5.93 18.27
CA ILE A 349 9.34 5.94 17.01
C ILE A 349 10.80 5.61 17.30
N PHE A 350 11.38 4.69 16.53
CA PHE A 350 12.78 4.30 16.62
C PHE A 350 13.52 4.45 15.29
N GLU A 351 14.83 4.54 15.30
CA GLU A 351 15.67 4.65 14.10
C GLU A 351 15.57 3.38 13.24
N SER A 352 15.12 3.54 12.00
CA SER A 352 14.92 2.41 11.07
C SER A 352 16.19 1.61 10.82
N GLY A 353 16.09 0.28 10.89
CA GLY A 353 17.21 -0.64 10.69
C GLY A 353 18.13 -0.79 11.90
N ASN A 354 17.92 -0.05 12.97
CA ASN A 354 18.71 -0.12 14.21
C ASN A 354 18.05 -1.09 15.20
N ALA A 355 18.60 -2.30 15.34
CA ALA A 355 18.06 -3.33 16.23
C ALA A 355 18.16 -2.96 17.72
N GLU A 356 19.17 -2.16 18.13
CA GLU A 356 19.32 -1.71 19.53
C GLU A 356 18.31 -0.63 19.88
N ALA A 357 18.10 0.33 18.98
CA ALA A 357 17.05 1.32 19.14
C ALA A 357 15.66 0.68 19.16
N LEU A 358 15.44 -0.38 18.37
CA LEU A 358 14.21 -1.16 18.39
C LEU A 358 14.04 -1.90 19.72
N ALA A 359 15.08 -2.56 20.25
CA ALA A 359 15.04 -3.24 21.54
C ALA A 359 14.68 -2.27 22.67
N THR A 360 15.33 -1.11 22.70
CA THR A 360 15.02 -0.02 23.66
C THR A 360 13.57 0.44 23.52
N GLY A 361 13.08 0.65 22.29
CA GLY A 361 11.70 1.05 22.03
C GLY A 361 10.69 0.00 22.50
N ILE A 362 10.99 -1.30 22.33
CA ILE A 362 10.18 -2.41 22.83
C ILE A 362 10.11 -2.36 24.37
N ASP A 363 11.26 -2.30 25.06
CA ASP A 363 11.31 -2.25 26.52
C ASP A 363 10.53 -1.05 27.09
N MET A 364 10.68 0.12 26.48
CA MET A 364 9.91 1.33 26.83
C MET A 364 8.40 1.11 26.63
N ALA A 365 8.00 0.53 25.49
CA ALA A 365 6.59 0.32 25.20
C ALA A 365 5.96 -0.74 26.13
N MET A 366 6.70 -1.80 26.46
CA MET A 366 6.25 -2.87 27.34
C MET A 366 6.12 -2.44 28.81
N SER A 367 6.92 -1.48 29.25
CA SER A 367 6.90 -0.96 30.63
C SER A 367 5.94 0.21 30.82
N ARG A 368 5.57 0.93 29.76
CA ARG A 368 4.68 2.10 29.82
C ARG A 368 3.23 1.70 30.01
N THR A 369 2.50 2.44 30.83
CA THR A 369 1.02 2.36 30.93
C THR A 369 0.41 3.13 29.76
N TRP A 370 -0.42 2.43 28.97
CA TRP A 370 -1.12 2.98 27.81
C TRP A 370 -2.64 3.04 28.06
N HIS A 371 -3.29 4.08 27.55
CA HIS A 371 -4.75 4.20 27.57
C HIS A 371 -5.36 3.51 26.34
N HIS A 372 -5.37 2.17 26.35
CA HIS A 372 -5.79 1.35 25.21
C HIS A 372 -7.20 1.69 24.66
N PRO A 373 -8.23 1.92 25.49
CA PRO A 373 -9.53 2.34 24.97
C PRO A 373 -9.50 3.69 24.24
N ASP A 374 -8.71 4.65 24.70
CA ASP A 374 -8.58 5.96 24.05
C ASP A 374 -7.85 5.83 22.70
N ILE A 375 -6.76 5.03 22.66
CA ILE A 375 -6.06 4.71 21.40
C ILE A 375 -7.05 4.13 20.41
N LYS A 376 -7.84 3.13 20.82
CA LYS A 376 -8.85 2.48 19.98
C LYS A 376 -9.90 3.47 19.47
N ALA A 377 -10.52 4.24 20.36
CA ALA A 377 -11.60 5.15 20.02
C ALA A 377 -11.14 6.24 19.03
N LYS A 378 -10.00 6.90 19.32
CA LYS A 378 -9.42 7.93 18.45
C LYS A 378 -9.03 7.37 17.08
N SER A 379 -8.44 6.17 17.06
CA SER A 379 -7.98 5.55 15.81
C SER A 379 -9.14 5.07 14.95
N ILE A 380 -10.17 4.46 15.54
CA ILE A 380 -11.39 4.08 14.82
C ILE A 380 -12.05 5.32 14.20
N SER A 381 -12.15 6.43 14.92
CA SER A 381 -12.70 7.68 14.37
C SER A 381 -11.87 8.22 13.21
N ARG A 382 -10.53 8.20 13.34
CA ARG A 382 -9.61 8.72 12.31
C ARG A 382 -9.59 7.88 11.04
N PHE A 383 -9.57 6.56 11.19
CA PHE A 383 -9.37 5.62 10.08
C PHE A 383 -10.65 4.88 9.67
N SER A 384 -11.80 5.43 10.01
CA SER A 384 -13.10 4.85 9.63
C SER A 384 -13.36 4.98 8.13
N PRO A 385 -14.13 4.04 7.55
CA PRO A 385 -14.62 4.13 6.18
C PRO A 385 -15.36 5.43 5.90
N GLU A 386 -16.17 5.91 6.85
CA GLU A 386 -16.98 7.11 6.73
C GLU A 386 -16.12 8.38 6.62
N SER A 387 -15.07 8.49 7.46
CA SER A 387 -14.12 9.60 7.41
C SER A 387 -13.35 9.63 6.08
N HIS A 388 -12.93 8.45 5.59
CA HIS A 388 -12.26 8.31 4.30
C HIS A 388 -13.19 8.71 3.14
N LEU A 389 -14.42 8.21 3.14
CA LEU A 389 -15.40 8.49 2.09
C LEU A 389 -15.69 9.99 1.93
N LYS A 390 -15.83 10.71 3.05
CA LYS A 390 -16.08 12.16 3.04
C LYS A 390 -15.01 12.92 2.25
N ILE A 391 -13.74 12.59 2.48
CA ILE A 391 -12.62 13.24 1.78
C ILE A 391 -12.56 12.76 0.32
N LEU A 392 -12.73 11.47 0.07
CA LEU A 392 -12.70 10.89 -1.26
C LEU A 392 -13.80 11.48 -2.17
N ALA A 393 -15.01 11.67 -1.63
CA ALA A 393 -16.11 12.30 -2.35
C ALA A 393 -15.79 13.75 -2.77
N ASN A 394 -15.13 14.52 -1.90
CA ASN A 394 -14.67 15.88 -2.24
C ASN A 394 -13.60 15.83 -3.36
N ILE A 395 -12.70 14.87 -3.34
CA ILE A 395 -11.70 14.69 -4.41
C ILE A 395 -12.40 14.34 -5.73
N TYR A 396 -13.41 13.48 -5.70
CA TYR A 396 -14.16 13.09 -6.89
C TYR A 396 -14.98 14.26 -7.49
N SER A 397 -15.59 15.10 -6.66
CA SER A 397 -16.34 16.26 -7.13
C SER A 397 -15.46 17.41 -7.63
N GLY A 398 -14.15 17.38 -7.32
CA GLY A 398 -13.25 18.51 -7.62
C GLY A 398 -13.47 19.71 -6.70
N ALA A 399 -14.24 19.56 -5.63
CA ALA A 399 -14.40 20.60 -4.63
C ALA A 399 -13.06 20.92 -3.96
N THR A 400 -12.67 22.19 -3.98
CA THR A 400 -11.57 22.66 -3.12
C THR A 400 -12.07 22.57 -1.68
N SER A 401 -11.35 21.85 -0.82
CA SER A 401 -11.56 21.95 0.63
C SER A 401 -11.26 23.41 1.04
N GLU A 402 -12.31 24.13 1.40
CA GLU A 402 -12.19 25.38 2.12
C GLU A 402 -11.56 25.16 3.49
#